data_571ba7b275f56d67109bc3a410317fc7
#
_entry.id   571ba7b275f56d67109bc3a410317fc7
#
_cell.length_a   1.000
_cell.length_b   1.000
_cell.length_c   1.000
_cell.angle_alpha   90.00
_cell.angle_beta   90.00
_cell.angle_gamma   90.00
#
_symmetry.space_group_name_H-M   'P 1'
#
loop_
_entity.id
_entity.type
_entity.pdbx_description
1 polymer ?
#
loop_
_entity_poly.entity_id
_entity_poly.type
_entity_poly.pdbx_seq_one_letter_code
_entity_poly.pdbx_strand_id
1 'polypeptide(L)'
;MYEVGQIVKVNQITGVIVAWDEECKAPAEFFKTKPEEYQTDIPHYLVLMDSIEAGVVYDQYRYLAQNEIEPARSPKRVTSVTSVDYFENYQNGRYQPRPWLQEIYPRG
;
A
#
# COMPACT_ATOMS: atom_id res chain seq x y z
N MET A 1 5.25 8.64 -8.16
CA MET A 1 4.33 8.10 -7.13
C MET A 1 3.87 6.70 -7.52
N TYR A 2 3.60 5.87 -6.52
CA TYR A 2 2.97 4.57 -6.78
C TYR A 2 1.47 4.76 -7.04
N GLU A 3 0.90 3.83 -7.79
CA GLU A 3 -0.54 3.85 -8.09
C GLU A 3 -1.29 2.80 -7.28
N VAL A 4 -2.57 3.04 -7.03
CA VAL A 4 -3.46 2.05 -6.41
C VAL A 4 -3.49 0.79 -7.29
N GLY A 5 -3.31 -0.37 -6.66
CA GLY A 5 -3.22 -1.65 -7.36
C GLY A 5 -1.80 -2.10 -7.65
N GLN A 6 -0.82 -1.23 -7.51
CA GLN A 6 0.58 -1.58 -7.74
C GLN A 6 1.12 -2.47 -6.62
N ILE A 7 1.88 -3.51 -6.99
CA ILE A 7 2.52 -4.42 -6.05
C ILE A 7 3.87 -3.84 -5.62
N VAL A 8 4.09 -3.82 -4.32
CA VAL A 8 5.29 -3.25 -3.70
C VAL A 8 5.89 -4.22 -2.68
N LYS A 9 7.08 -3.88 -2.21
CA LYS A 9 7.75 -4.59 -1.12
C LYS A 9 8.01 -3.63 0.03
N VAL A 10 7.75 -4.11 1.24
CA VAL A 10 8.02 -3.39 2.48
C VAL A 10 8.79 -4.36 3.38
N ASN A 11 10.09 -4.09 3.58
CA ASN A 11 10.96 -5.01 4.32
C ASN A 11 10.83 -6.47 3.82
N GLN A 12 10.85 -6.64 2.49
CA GLN A 12 10.75 -7.93 1.81
C GLN A 12 9.38 -8.61 1.89
N ILE A 13 8.38 -7.95 2.46
CA ILE A 13 7.00 -8.45 2.50
C ILE A 13 6.22 -7.81 1.35
N THR A 14 5.50 -8.63 0.59
CA THR A 14 4.68 -8.15 -0.53
C THR A 14 3.46 -7.41 0.01
N GLY A 15 3.11 -6.32 -0.67
CA GLY A 15 1.89 -5.59 -0.40
C GLY A 15 1.32 -4.97 -1.66
N VAL A 16 0.09 -4.48 -1.57
CA VAL A 16 -0.57 -3.75 -2.65
C VAL A 16 -1.02 -2.39 -2.15
N ILE A 17 -0.84 -1.38 -2.99
CA ILE A 17 -1.26 -0.01 -2.68
C ILE A 17 -2.78 0.06 -2.77
N VAL A 18 -3.45 0.47 -1.68
CA VAL A 18 -4.91 0.64 -1.69
C VAL A 18 -5.35 2.10 -1.60
N ALA A 19 -4.46 3.00 -1.15
CA ALA A 19 -4.76 4.43 -1.05
C ALA A 19 -3.46 5.23 -0.97
N TRP A 20 -3.53 6.53 -1.24
CA TRP A 20 -2.35 7.39 -1.08
C TRP A 20 -2.77 8.81 -0.70
N ASP A 21 -1.83 9.51 -0.07
CA ASP A 21 -1.90 10.94 0.23
C ASP A 21 -0.63 11.61 -0.29
N GLU A 22 -0.74 12.84 -0.78
CA GLU A 22 0.43 13.57 -1.29
C GLU A 22 1.42 13.90 -0.18
N GLU A 23 0.93 13.99 1.05
CA GLU A 23 1.74 14.17 2.25
C GLU A 23 1.09 13.40 3.40
N CYS A 24 1.79 13.23 4.51
CA CYS A 24 1.27 12.46 5.63
C CYS A 24 0.01 13.10 6.23
N LYS A 25 -1.04 12.30 6.39
CA LYS A 25 -2.31 12.71 7.00
C LYS A 25 -2.54 12.06 8.38
N ALA A 26 -1.56 11.30 8.87
CA ALA A 26 -1.68 10.67 10.18
C ALA A 26 -1.63 11.70 11.31
N PRO A 27 -2.25 11.42 12.47
CA PRO A 27 -2.21 12.33 13.62
C PRO A 27 -0.81 12.40 14.24
N ALA A 28 -0.59 13.41 15.07
CA ALA A 28 0.72 13.68 15.69
C ALA A 28 1.28 12.48 16.46
N GLU A 29 0.43 11.67 17.06
CA GLU A 29 0.84 10.48 17.83
C GLU A 29 1.59 9.47 16.95
N PHE A 30 1.28 9.43 15.67
CA PHE A 30 1.94 8.55 14.72
C PHE A 30 3.44 8.88 14.63
N PHE A 31 3.81 10.15 14.72
CA PHE A 31 5.19 10.59 14.55
C PHE A 31 6.05 10.36 15.78
N LYS A 32 5.46 10.19 16.95
CA LYS A 32 6.21 10.01 18.20
C LYS A 32 7.07 8.76 18.19
N THR A 33 6.69 7.76 17.38
CA THR A 33 7.42 6.49 17.27
C THR A 33 8.36 6.47 16.07
N LYS A 34 8.43 7.56 15.29
CA LYS A 34 9.26 7.64 14.09
C LYS A 34 10.57 8.36 14.38
N PRO A 35 11.65 8.05 13.64
CA PRO A 35 12.90 8.78 13.76
C PRO A 35 12.73 10.27 13.46
N GLU A 36 13.61 11.11 13.96
CA GLU A 36 13.58 12.55 13.70
C GLU A 36 13.66 12.88 12.20
N GLU A 37 14.40 12.08 11.44
CA GLU A 37 14.57 12.25 9.99
C GLU A 37 13.35 11.79 9.19
N TYR A 38 12.31 11.27 9.84
CA TYR A 38 11.12 10.82 9.15
C TYR A 38 10.43 11.98 8.43
N GLN A 39 10.24 11.83 7.12
CA GLN A 39 9.68 12.88 6.27
C GLN A 39 8.15 12.77 6.22
N THR A 40 7.49 13.90 6.46
CA THR A 40 6.02 13.97 6.46
C THR A 40 5.47 14.68 5.23
N ASP A 41 6.34 15.36 4.48
CA ASP A 41 5.97 16.17 3.31
C ASP A 41 6.11 15.43 1.98
N ILE A 42 6.30 14.12 2.04
CA ILE A 42 6.39 13.26 0.86
C ILE A 42 5.14 12.38 0.77
N PRO A 43 4.87 11.76 -0.40
CA PRO A 43 3.71 10.88 -0.53
C PRO A 43 3.73 9.75 0.49
N HIS A 44 2.53 9.44 1.01
CA HIS A 44 2.29 8.34 1.93
C HIS A 44 1.24 7.41 1.34
N TYR A 45 1.34 6.13 1.68
CA TYR A 45 0.50 5.09 1.09
C TYR A 45 -0.09 4.19 2.15
N LEU A 46 -1.34 3.80 1.95
CA LEU A 46 -1.93 2.72 2.71
C LEU A 46 -1.70 1.43 1.92
N VAL A 47 -0.99 0.50 2.53
CA VAL A 47 -0.56 -0.75 1.90
C VAL A 47 -1.23 -1.92 2.59
N LEU A 48 -1.92 -2.75 1.80
CA LEU A 48 -2.48 -4.01 2.27
C LEU A 48 -1.40 -5.09 2.11
N MET A 49 -0.95 -5.63 3.23
CA MET A 49 0.18 -6.57 3.26
C MET A 49 -0.27 -8.00 3.00
N ASP A 50 0.63 -8.80 2.42
CA ASP A 50 0.42 -10.23 2.28
C ASP A 50 0.43 -10.87 3.67
N SER A 51 -0.67 -11.51 4.06
CA SER A 51 -0.81 -12.06 5.40
C SER A 51 0.09 -13.26 5.66
N ILE A 52 0.35 -14.08 4.64
CA ILE A 52 1.21 -15.25 4.78
C ILE A 52 2.66 -14.80 4.99
N GLU A 53 3.16 -13.90 4.14
CA GLU A 53 4.53 -13.41 4.28
C GLU A 53 4.72 -12.62 5.58
N ALA A 54 3.70 -11.88 6.00
CA ALA A 54 3.74 -11.14 7.26
C ALA A 54 3.61 -12.03 8.49
N GLY A 55 3.18 -13.30 8.31
CA GLY A 55 3.05 -14.24 9.41
C GLY A 55 1.88 -13.94 10.32
N VAL A 56 0.82 -13.34 9.79
CA VAL A 56 -0.39 -13.01 10.57
C VAL A 56 -1.61 -13.70 9.98
N VAL A 57 -2.66 -13.85 10.81
CA VAL A 57 -3.90 -14.53 10.41
C VAL A 57 -5.02 -13.54 10.06
N TYR A 58 -4.70 -12.27 10.01
CA TYR A 58 -5.65 -11.20 9.69
C TYR A 58 -5.07 -10.32 8.59
N ASP A 59 -5.92 -9.51 7.95
CA ASP A 59 -5.47 -8.55 6.96
C ASP A 59 -4.80 -7.36 7.66
N GLN A 60 -3.53 -7.13 7.32
CA GLN A 60 -2.74 -6.08 7.92
C GLN A 60 -2.58 -4.92 6.93
N TYR A 61 -2.91 -3.72 7.39
CA TYR A 61 -2.68 -2.49 6.65
C TYR A 61 -1.54 -1.72 7.30
N ARG A 62 -0.71 -1.09 6.48
CA ARG A 62 0.35 -0.21 6.97
C ARG A 62 0.31 1.11 6.23
N TYR A 63 0.47 2.20 6.98
CA TYR A 63 0.54 3.55 6.41
C TYR A 63 2.01 3.96 6.38
N LEU A 64 2.57 4.14 5.17
CA LEU A 64 4.01 4.23 4.98
C LEU A 64 4.37 5.39 4.06
N ALA A 65 5.51 6.05 4.36
CA ALA A 65 6.09 7.05 3.48
C ALA A 65 6.66 6.37 2.22
N GLN A 66 6.74 7.10 1.13
CA GLN A 66 7.22 6.57 -0.14
C GLN A 66 8.63 5.97 -0.03
N ASN A 67 9.49 6.56 0.80
CA ASN A 67 10.86 6.06 0.97
C ASN A 67 10.97 4.81 1.84
N GLU A 68 9.85 4.33 2.41
CA GLU A 68 9.80 3.07 3.14
C GLU A 68 9.36 1.90 2.24
N ILE A 69 9.08 2.16 0.97
CA ILE A 69 8.47 1.22 0.04
C ILE A 69 9.37 1.06 -1.18
N GLU A 70 9.43 -0.16 -1.70
CA GLU A 70 10.12 -0.46 -2.96
C GLU A 70 9.15 -1.09 -3.95
N PRO A 71 9.30 -0.83 -5.26
CA PRO A 71 8.50 -1.55 -6.26
C PRO A 71 8.87 -3.03 -6.26
N ALA A 72 7.91 -3.91 -6.47
CA ALA A 72 8.16 -5.34 -6.57
C ALA A 72 8.77 -5.67 -7.94
N ARG A 73 9.91 -6.35 -7.96
CA ARG A 73 10.57 -6.76 -9.20
C ARG A 73 9.82 -7.92 -9.87
N SER A 74 9.25 -8.81 -9.06
CA SER A 74 8.48 -9.96 -9.55
C SER A 74 7.11 -9.90 -8.90
N PRO A 75 6.19 -9.07 -9.41
CA PRO A 75 4.87 -8.91 -8.80
C PRO A 75 4.10 -10.22 -8.74
N LYS A 76 3.40 -10.42 -7.64
CA LYS A 76 2.51 -11.58 -7.44
C LYS A 76 1.28 -11.13 -6.68
N ARG A 77 0.27 -11.99 -6.65
CA ARG A 77 -0.95 -11.73 -5.88
C ARG A 77 -0.64 -11.60 -4.40
N VAL A 78 -1.40 -10.76 -3.72
CA VAL A 78 -1.31 -10.59 -2.28
C VAL A 78 -2.34 -11.50 -1.61
N THR A 79 -1.91 -12.27 -0.63
CA THR A 79 -2.83 -13.09 0.16
C THR A 79 -3.56 -12.19 1.15
N SER A 80 -4.83 -11.95 0.89
CA SER A 80 -5.67 -11.08 1.70
C SER A 80 -7.13 -11.34 1.36
N VAL A 81 -7.97 -11.43 2.38
CA VAL A 81 -9.40 -11.61 2.20
C VAL A 81 -10.05 -10.32 1.67
N THR A 82 -9.61 -9.17 2.16
CA THR A 82 -10.24 -7.89 1.83
C THR A 82 -9.82 -7.31 0.48
N SER A 83 -8.87 -7.94 -0.22
CA SER A 83 -8.46 -7.45 -1.53
C SER A 83 -9.62 -7.34 -2.52
N VAL A 84 -10.63 -8.23 -2.40
CA VAL A 84 -11.80 -8.22 -3.28
C VAL A 84 -12.68 -6.99 -3.09
N ASP A 85 -12.56 -6.29 -1.97
CA ASP A 85 -13.33 -5.07 -1.72
C ASP A 85 -12.79 -3.89 -2.53
N TYR A 86 -11.50 -3.91 -2.86
CA TYR A 86 -10.82 -2.83 -3.56
C TYR A 86 -10.63 -3.11 -5.06
N PHE A 87 -10.45 -4.39 -5.42
CA PHE A 87 -9.98 -4.76 -6.75
C PHE A 87 -10.91 -5.77 -7.41
N GLU A 88 -11.08 -5.60 -8.74
CA GLU A 88 -11.89 -6.49 -9.55
C GLU A 88 -11.14 -7.76 -9.92
N ASN A 89 -9.85 -7.61 -10.24
CA ASN A 89 -9.02 -8.72 -10.68
C ASN A 89 -7.54 -8.35 -10.58
N TYR A 90 -6.69 -9.33 -10.87
CA TYR A 90 -5.24 -9.18 -10.95
C TYR A 90 -4.83 -9.53 -12.37
N GLN A 91 -4.14 -8.61 -13.03
CA GLN A 91 -3.76 -8.73 -14.44
C GLN A 91 -2.41 -8.07 -14.68
N ASN A 92 -1.52 -8.77 -15.39
CA ASN A 92 -0.24 -8.19 -15.82
C ASN A 92 0.57 -7.63 -14.66
N GLY A 93 0.60 -8.35 -13.54
CA GLY A 93 1.42 -7.97 -12.40
C GLY A 93 0.84 -6.88 -11.52
N ARG A 94 -0.43 -6.54 -11.66
CA ARG A 94 -1.06 -5.54 -10.83
C ARG A 94 -2.54 -5.79 -10.65
N TYR A 95 -3.11 -5.24 -9.57
CA TYR A 95 -4.53 -5.29 -9.31
C TYR A 95 -5.26 -4.17 -10.04
N GLN A 96 -6.45 -4.47 -10.53
CA GLN A 96 -7.30 -3.50 -11.21
C GLN A 96 -8.30 -2.92 -10.20
N PRO A 97 -8.22 -1.62 -9.89
CA PRO A 97 -9.13 -1.02 -8.90
C PRO A 97 -10.57 -1.09 -9.35
N ARG A 98 -11.47 -1.31 -8.40
CA ARG A 98 -12.90 -1.18 -8.66
C ARG A 98 -13.23 0.26 -9.05
N PRO A 99 -14.34 0.50 -9.77
CA PRO A 99 -14.68 1.85 -10.23
C PRO A 99 -14.73 2.89 -9.11
N TRP A 100 -15.27 2.54 -7.94
CA TRP A 100 -15.35 3.49 -6.82
C TRP A 100 -13.96 3.93 -6.32
N LEU A 101 -13.00 3.01 -6.32
CA LEU A 101 -11.64 3.29 -5.87
C LEU A 101 -10.88 4.11 -6.93
N GLN A 102 -11.09 3.77 -8.20
CA GLN A 102 -10.47 4.50 -9.31
C GLN A 102 -10.97 5.94 -9.39
N GLU A 103 -12.22 6.18 -9.01
CA GLU A 103 -12.79 7.53 -8.97
C GLU A 103 -12.09 8.40 -7.91
N ILE A 104 -11.77 7.81 -6.75
CA ILE A 104 -11.05 8.50 -5.68
C ILE A 104 -9.57 8.70 -6.04
N TYR A 105 -8.95 7.69 -6.66
CA TYR A 105 -7.52 7.69 -6.97
C TYR A 105 -7.33 7.42 -8.47
N PRO A 106 -7.59 8.40 -9.33
CA PRO A 106 -7.47 8.18 -10.76
C PRO A 106 -6.02 7.92 -11.16
N ARG A 107 -5.85 7.05 -12.15
CA ARG A 107 -4.54 6.79 -12.75
C ARG A 107 -4.17 7.96 -13.65
N GLY A 108 -2.97 8.45 -13.43
CA GLY A 108 -2.45 9.58 -14.18
C GLY A 108 -1.94 9.27 -15.56
#